data_c64f0eccd9340a1aa47a3760d3893542
#
_entry.id   c64f0eccd9340a1aa47a3760d3893542
#
_cell.length_a   1.000
_cell.length_b   1.000
_cell.length_c   1.000
_cell.angle_alpha   90.00
_cell.angle_beta   90.00
_cell.angle_gamma   90.00
#
_symmetry.space_group_name_H-M   'P 1'
#
loop_
_entity.id
_entity.type
_entity.pdbx_description
1 polymer ?
#
loop_
_entity_poly.entity_id
_entity_poly.type
_entity_poly.pdbx_seq_one_letter_code
_entity_poly.pdbx_strand_id
1 'polypeptide(L)'
;LARIFEPNSIYRKALVENNLLDDDRDRTMLRALPVRLCLNRNYHVLKIDQPLEKLINLVEGTPEEIFPVLDDGGKLLGVVHLEKVLSVMLNPKVYGLLLVIDLMESPAGAVSPDDDLSKAMANFEKYNLKYLPVCDENGIFHGFIAKAPIFAKYRKMVREANSF
;
A
#
# COMPACT_ATOMS: atom_id res chain seq x y z
N LEU A 1 40.48 -7.55 -1.10
CA LEU A 1 39.73 -8.37 -0.12
C LEU A 1 38.76 -7.52 0.70
N ALA A 2 39.14 -6.36 1.19
CA ALA A 2 38.25 -5.41 1.85
C ALA A 2 37.12 -4.93 0.95
N ARG A 3 37.32 -4.87 -0.34
CA ARG A 3 36.33 -4.48 -1.34
C ARG A 3 35.15 -5.43 -1.47
N ILE A 4 35.28 -6.67 -1.07
CA ILE A 4 34.19 -7.66 -1.09
C ILE A 4 33.20 -7.37 0.02
N PHE A 5 33.66 -6.82 1.15
CA PHE A 5 32.81 -6.48 2.28
C PHE A 5 32.08 -5.15 2.10
N GLU A 6 32.70 -4.15 1.53
CA GLU A 6 32.10 -2.83 1.31
C GLU A 6 30.87 -2.87 0.38
N PRO A 7 30.93 -3.50 -0.81
CA PRO A 7 29.74 -3.65 -1.64
C PRO A 7 28.63 -4.41 -0.97
N ASN A 8 28.93 -5.45 -0.20
CA ASN A 8 27.92 -6.21 0.56
C ASN A 8 27.32 -5.40 1.69
N SER A 9 28.09 -4.58 2.36
CA SER A 9 27.60 -3.70 3.42
C SER A 9 26.69 -2.60 2.87
N ILE A 10 27.06 -1.97 1.76
CA ILE A 10 26.25 -0.98 1.06
C ILE A 10 25.00 -1.62 0.48
N TYR A 11 25.11 -2.80 -0.08
CA TYR A 11 24.01 -3.58 -0.61
C TYR A 11 23.03 -4.00 0.49
N ARG A 12 23.51 -4.48 1.64
CA ARG A 12 22.70 -4.75 2.83
C ARG A 12 21.97 -3.51 3.33
N LYS A 13 22.68 -2.39 3.41
CA LYS A 13 22.10 -1.11 3.82
C LYS A 13 21.02 -0.65 2.85
N ALA A 14 21.27 -0.75 1.56
CA ALA A 14 20.31 -0.41 0.51
C ALA A 14 19.09 -1.36 0.55
N LEU A 15 19.28 -2.64 0.82
CA LEU A 15 18.21 -3.62 1.00
C LEU A 15 17.36 -3.30 2.24
N VAL A 16 17.99 -2.95 3.35
CA VAL A 16 17.32 -2.53 4.58
C VAL A 16 16.57 -1.21 4.38
N GLU A 17 17.17 -0.25 3.68
CA GLU A 17 16.53 1.03 3.39
C GLU A 17 15.41 0.92 2.36
N ASN A 18 15.56 0.04 1.38
CA ASN A 18 14.61 -0.07 0.27
C ASN A 18 13.52 -1.11 0.48
N ASN A 19 13.77 -2.24 1.17
CA ASN A 19 12.74 -3.25 1.24
C ASN A 19 12.91 -4.36 2.26
N LEU A 20 14.11 -4.62 2.81
CA LEU A 20 14.36 -5.95 3.28
C LEU A 20 14.94 -5.94 4.67
N LEU A 21 14.18 -6.51 5.50
CA LEU A 21 14.58 -7.01 6.77
C LEU A 21 15.38 -8.30 6.51
N ASP A 22 16.69 -8.19 6.57
CA ASP A 22 17.61 -9.29 6.23
C ASP A 22 18.01 -10.13 7.45
N ASP A 23 17.41 -9.85 8.62
CA ASP A 23 17.69 -10.55 9.86
C ASP A 23 16.49 -11.42 10.27
N ASP A 24 16.76 -12.66 10.65
CA ASP A 24 15.75 -13.58 11.20
C ASP A 24 15.00 -12.99 12.41
N ARG A 25 15.68 -12.14 13.19
CA ARG A 25 15.07 -11.41 14.30
C ARG A 25 14.00 -10.44 13.82
N ASP A 26 14.26 -9.71 12.75
CA ASP A 26 13.33 -8.77 12.16
C ASP A 26 12.09 -9.47 11.62
N ARG A 27 12.29 -10.58 10.94
CA ARG A 27 11.18 -11.42 10.47
C ARG A 27 10.36 -11.98 11.61
N THR A 28 11.01 -12.38 12.71
CA THR A 28 10.32 -12.88 13.90
C THR A 28 9.45 -11.80 14.53
N MET A 29 9.95 -10.57 14.63
CA MET A 29 9.18 -9.45 15.17
C MET A 29 7.99 -9.10 14.28
N LEU A 30 8.16 -9.09 12.96
CA LEU A 30 7.05 -8.84 12.03
C LEU A 30 5.98 -9.92 12.04
N ARG A 31 6.36 -11.18 12.27
CA ARG A 31 5.39 -12.28 12.45
C ARG A 31 4.55 -12.14 13.71
N ALA A 32 5.03 -11.43 14.72
CA ALA A 32 4.28 -11.18 15.94
C ALA A 32 3.26 -10.02 15.83
N LEU A 33 3.29 -9.25 14.74
CA LEU A 33 2.48 -8.06 14.58
C LEU A 33 1.41 -8.25 13.50
N PRO A 34 0.12 -8.14 13.83
CA PRO A 34 -0.95 -8.25 12.85
C PRO A 34 -1.06 -6.98 11.99
N VAL A 35 -1.47 -7.16 10.74
CA VAL A 35 -1.70 -6.11 9.74
C VAL A 35 -2.60 -4.98 10.26
N ARG A 36 -3.64 -5.31 11.03
CA ARG A 36 -4.58 -4.32 11.58
C ARG A 36 -3.93 -3.20 12.40
N LEU A 37 -2.73 -3.41 12.93
CA LEU A 37 -1.99 -2.36 13.68
C LEU A 37 -1.46 -1.22 12.80
N CYS A 38 -1.31 -1.46 11.50
CA CYS A 38 -0.81 -0.50 10.53
C CYS A 38 -1.88 -0.04 9.54
N LEU A 39 -3.13 -0.42 9.79
CA LEU A 39 -4.26 -0.16 8.91
C LEU A 39 -4.62 1.33 8.90
N ASN A 40 -4.65 1.90 7.72
CA ASN A 40 -5.24 3.22 7.47
C ASN A 40 -6.65 3.04 6.88
N ARG A 41 -7.64 3.62 7.54
CA ARG A 41 -9.07 3.53 7.15
C ARG A 41 -9.58 4.81 6.49
N ASN A 42 -8.77 5.85 6.45
CA ASN A 42 -9.16 7.17 5.95
C ASN A 42 -8.87 7.27 4.45
N TYR A 43 -9.77 6.79 3.63
CA TYR A 43 -9.69 6.87 2.18
C TYR A 43 -11.03 7.27 1.59
N HIS A 44 -11.00 8.06 0.52
CA HIS A 44 -12.18 8.35 -0.27
C HIS A 44 -12.56 7.13 -1.10
N VAL A 45 -13.75 6.62 -0.84
CA VAL A 45 -14.29 5.46 -1.55
C VAL A 45 -14.91 5.91 -2.86
N LEU A 46 -14.59 5.19 -3.93
CA LEU A 46 -15.17 5.41 -5.25
C LEU A 46 -16.22 4.36 -5.56
N LYS A 47 -17.14 4.72 -6.45
CA LYS A 47 -18.10 3.80 -7.08
C LYS A 47 -17.68 3.54 -8.52
N ILE A 48 -17.96 2.33 -9.00
CA ILE A 48 -17.50 1.86 -10.30
C ILE A 48 -18.05 2.70 -11.47
N ASP A 49 -19.28 3.18 -11.34
CA ASP A 49 -20.02 3.98 -12.32
C ASP A 49 -19.90 5.50 -12.11
N GLN A 50 -19.08 5.91 -11.14
CA GLN A 50 -18.87 7.33 -10.83
C GLN A 50 -18.16 8.03 -11.99
N PRO A 51 -18.64 9.22 -12.44
CA PRO A 51 -17.93 10.04 -13.42
C PRO A 51 -16.53 10.41 -12.92
N LEU A 52 -15.53 10.29 -13.80
CA LEU A 52 -14.14 10.58 -13.47
C LEU A 52 -13.92 12.04 -13.09
N GLU A 53 -14.72 12.96 -13.61
CA GLU A 53 -14.69 14.38 -13.25
C GLU A 53 -14.83 14.61 -11.73
N LYS A 54 -15.67 13.82 -11.05
CA LYS A 54 -15.82 13.89 -9.60
C LYS A 54 -14.54 13.48 -8.87
N LEU A 55 -13.83 12.48 -9.40
CA LEU A 55 -12.55 12.04 -8.84
C LEU A 55 -11.46 13.10 -9.06
N ILE A 56 -11.42 13.73 -10.22
CA ILE A 56 -10.44 14.80 -10.51
C ILE A 56 -10.60 15.97 -9.53
N ASN A 57 -11.82 16.41 -9.28
CA ASN A 57 -12.10 17.46 -8.31
C ASN A 57 -11.71 17.07 -6.87
N LEU A 58 -11.83 15.78 -6.53
CA LEU A 58 -11.42 15.24 -5.24
C LEU A 58 -9.90 15.24 -5.07
N VAL A 59 -9.18 14.82 -6.11
CA VAL A 59 -7.71 14.68 -6.10
C VAL A 59 -6.99 16.00 -5.83
N GLU A 60 -7.54 17.13 -6.26
CA GLU A 60 -6.97 18.46 -6.01
C GLU A 60 -6.91 18.83 -4.52
N GLY A 61 -7.73 18.19 -3.68
CA GLY A 61 -7.85 18.49 -2.25
C GLY A 61 -7.36 17.40 -1.30
N THR A 62 -6.83 16.28 -1.79
CA THR A 62 -6.44 15.16 -0.96
C THR A 62 -4.99 14.72 -1.19
N PRO A 63 -4.27 14.29 -0.13
CA PRO A 63 -2.94 13.71 -0.26
C PRO A 63 -2.94 12.23 -0.67
N GLU A 64 -4.09 11.64 -0.96
CA GLU A 64 -4.23 10.23 -1.28
C GLU A 64 -3.61 9.89 -2.64
N GLU A 65 -2.86 8.79 -2.69
CA GLU A 65 -2.24 8.28 -3.91
C GLU A 65 -2.97 7.05 -4.50
N ILE A 66 -3.91 6.49 -3.74
CA ILE A 66 -4.69 5.32 -4.11
C ILE A 66 -6.11 5.43 -3.58
N PHE A 67 -7.07 5.02 -4.38
CA PHE A 67 -8.49 5.10 -4.06
C PHE A 67 -9.15 3.73 -4.21
N PRO A 68 -9.86 3.23 -3.18
CA PRO A 68 -10.60 1.98 -3.28
C PRO A 68 -11.89 2.16 -4.05
N VAL A 69 -12.22 1.22 -4.92
CA VAL A 69 -13.51 1.12 -5.61
C VAL A 69 -14.29 -0.01 -4.96
N LEU A 70 -15.40 0.34 -4.32
CA LEU A 70 -16.21 -0.62 -3.57
C LEU A 70 -17.60 -0.78 -4.19
N ASP A 71 -18.17 -1.98 -4.04
CA ASP A 71 -19.59 -2.19 -4.29
C ASP A 71 -20.46 -1.66 -3.13
N ASP A 72 -21.76 -1.79 -3.25
CA ASP A 72 -22.71 -1.33 -2.22
C ASP A 72 -22.62 -2.14 -0.93
N GLY A 73 -22.08 -3.34 -0.99
CA GLY A 73 -21.83 -4.20 0.17
C GLY A 73 -20.49 -3.95 0.86
N GLY A 74 -19.65 -3.03 0.33
CA GLY A 74 -18.33 -2.74 0.87
C GLY A 74 -17.22 -3.68 0.40
N LYS A 75 -17.50 -4.54 -0.60
CA LYS A 75 -16.46 -5.38 -1.21
C LYS A 75 -15.57 -4.57 -2.13
N LEU A 76 -14.28 -4.89 -2.10
CA LEU A 76 -13.29 -4.28 -2.98
C LEU A 76 -13.43 -4.83 -4.40
N LEU A 77 -13.81 -3.97 -5.34
CA LEU A 77 -13.88 -4.27 -6.77
C LEU A 77 -12.56 -3.99 -7.48
N GLY A 78 -11.85 -2.97 -7.04
CA GLY A 78 -10.61 -2.54 -7.64
C GLY A 78 -10.00 -1.34 -6.92
N VAL A 79 -8.94 -0.82 -7.50
CA VAL A 79 -8.25 0.38 -7.03
C VAL A 79 -8.00 1.33 -8.18
N VAL A 80 -7.96 2.62 -7.90
CA VAL A 80 -7.51 3.66 -8.86
C VAL A 80 -6.28 4.32 -8.28
N HIS A 81 -5.21 4.36 -9.05
CA HIS A 81 -3.98 5.05 -8.69
C HIS A 81 -3.99 6.50 -9.15
N LEU A 82 -3.53 7.42 -8.30
CA LEU A 82 -3.42 8.84 -8.60
C LEU A 82 -2.68 9.09 -9.92
N GLU A 83 -1.60 8.36 -10.19
CA GLU A 83 -0.83 8.49 -11.43
C GLU A 83 -1.68 8.33 -12.70
N LYS A 84 -2.65 7.40 -12.67
CA LYS A 84 -3.59 7.22 -13.79
C LYS A 84 -4.56 8.38 -13.93
N VAL A 85 -5.05 8.91 -12.83
CA VAL A 85 -5.91 10.11 -12.84
C VAL A 85 -5.14 11.28 -13.43
N LEU A 86 -3.92 11.52 -12.98
CA LEU A 86 -3.06 12.60 -13.49
C LEU A 86 -2.77 12.47 -14.97
N SER A 87 -2.65 11.26 -15.50
CA SER A 87 -2.39 11.04 -16.94
C SER A 87 -3.52 11.50 -17.84
N VAL A 88 -4.76 11.50 -17.37
CA VAL A 88 -5.95 11.88 -18.14
C VAL A 88 -6.47 13.27 -17.80
N MET A 89 -6.15 13.83 -16.63
CA MET A 89 -6.71 15.11 -16.18
C MET A 89 -6.29 16.32 -17.03
N LEU A 90 -5.18 16.20 -17.75
CA LEU A 90 -4.71 17.26 -18.66
C LEU A 90 -5.54 17.37 -19.95
N ASN A 91 -6.45 16.43 -20.19
CA ASN A 91 -7.32 16.45 -21.35
C ASN A 91 -8.80 16.42 -20.96
N PRO A 92 -9.45 17.60 -20.77
CA PRO A 92 -10.85 17.68 -20.35
C PRO A 92 -11.85 17.00 -21.28
N LYS A 93 -11.54 16.92 -22.56
CA LYS A 93 -12.39 16.22 -23.54
C LYS A 93 -12.39 14.72 -23.34
N VAL A 94 -11.31 14.17 -22.78
CA VAL A 94 -11.18 12.74 -22.51
C VAL A 94 -11.83 12.39 -21.19
N TYR A 95 -11.43 13.05 -20.10
CA TYR A 95 -11.94 12.66 -18.79
C TYR A 95 -13.43 12.94 -18.59
N GLY A 96 -14.01 13.89 -19.29
CA GLY A 96 -15.46 14.13 -19.26
C GLY A 96 -16.32 12.99 -19.82
N LEU A 97 -15.70 12.02 -20.51
CA LEU A 97 -16.35 10.84 -21.07
C LEU A 97 -16.04 9.56 -20.26
N LEU A 98 -15.13 9.64 -19.29
CA LEU A 98 -14.66 8.48 -18.54
C LEU A 98 -15.40 8.29 -17.22
N LEU A 99 -15.51 7.03 -16.83
CA LEU A 99 -15.97 6.60 -15.52
C LEU A 99 -14.80 6.03 -14.72
N VAL A 100 -15.00 5.84 -13.42
CA VAL A 100 -14.00 5.23 -12.52
C VAL A 100 -13.54 3.87 -13.02
N ILE A 101 -14.47 3.05 -13.59
CA ILE A 101 -14.15 1.74 -14.14
C ILE A 101 -13.07 1.78 -15.23
N ASP A 102 -13.00 2.86 -16.00
CA ASP A 102 -12.03 2.98 -17.10
C ASP A 102 -10.58 3.12 -16.61
N LEU A 103 -10.40 3.59 -15.37
CA LEU A 103 -9.10 3.74 -14.72
C LEU A 103 -8.83 2.67 -13.65
N MET A 104 -9.85 1.92 -13.29
CA MET A 104 -9.76 0.91 -12.23
C MET A 104 -8.84 -0.24 -12.64
N GLU A 105 -8.02 -0.67 -11.69
CA GLU A 105 -7.19 -1.87 -11.79
C GLU A 105 -7.65 -2.94 -10.80
N SER A 106 -7.41 -4.20 -11.13
CA SER A 106 -7.62 -5.29 -10.18
C SER A 106 -6.67 -5.14 -8.99
N PRO A 107 -7.17 -5.26 -7.77
CA PRO A 107 -6.32 -5.16 -6.60
C PRO A 107 -5.35 -6.35 -6.53
N ALA A 108 -4.08 -6.07 -6.31
CA ALA A 108 -3.06 -7.10 -6.14
C ALA A 108 -2.54 -7.11 -4.70
N GLY A 109 -2.08 -8.27 -4.26
CA GLY A 109 -1.39 -8.41 -2.99
C GLY A 109 -2.25 -8.22 -1.75
N ALA A 110 -3.57 -8.29 -1.86
CA ALA A 110 -4.48 -8.14 -0.72
C ALA A 110 -4.09 -9.04 0.47
N VAL A 111 -4.19 -8.48 1.67
CA VAL A 111 -3.93 -9.18 2.93
C VAL A 111 -5.15 -9.10 3.85
N SER A 112 -5.24 -10.03 4.79
CA SER A 112 -6.27 -10.01 5.84
C SER A 112 -5.85 -9.11 7.01
N PRO A 113 -6.80 -8.53 7.77
CA PRO A 113 -6.49 -7.81 9.00
C PRO A 113 -5.70 -8.64 10.03
N ASP A 114 -5.89 -9.95 10.03
CA ASP A 114 -5.26 -10.90 10.95
C ASP A 114 -3.98 -11.53 10.40
N ASP A 115 -3.64 -11.29 9.16
CA ASP A 115 -2.33 -11.63 8.62
C ASP A 115 -1.22 -10.88 9.39
N ASP A 116 -0.04 -11.47 9.46
CA ASP A 116 1.12 -10.81 10.06
C ASP A 116 1.83 -9.85 9.09
N LEU A 117 2.61 -8.93 9.63
CA LEU A 117 3.33 -7.94 8.83
C LEU A 117 4.42 -8.56 7.96
N SER A 118 4.92 -9.76 8.24
CA SER A 118 5.90 -10.44 7.39
C SER A 118 5.28 -10.86 6.06
N LYS A 119 4.02 -11.32 6.09
CA LYS A 119 3.25 -11.62 4.87
C LYS A 119 2.99 -10.36 4.05
N ALA A 120 2.62 -9.27 4.72
CA ALA A 120 2.43 -7.98 4.05
C ALA A 120 3.71 -7.50 3.37
N MET A 121 4.86 -7.59 4.04
CA MET A 121 6.16 -7.21 3.46
C MET A 121 6.51 -8.07 2.25
N ALA A 122 6.29 -9.37 2.31
CA ALA A 122 6.48 -10.27 1.17
C ALA A 122 5.60 -9.89 -0.02
N ASN A 123 4.34 -9.50 0.21
CA ASN A 123 3.43 -9.06 -0.84
C ASN A 123 3.83 -7.70 -1.44
N PHE A 124 4.29 -6.74 -0.65
CA PHE A 124 4.84 -5.48 -1.16
C PHE A 124 5.96 -5.72 -2.16
N GLU A 125 6.85 -6.65 -1.87
CA GLU A 125 7.97 -6.99 -2.75
C GLU A 125 7.53 -7.79 -3.98
N LYS A 126 6.75 -8.84 -3.76
CA LYS A 126 6.28 -9.72 -4.84
C LYS A 126 5.55 -8.95 -5.94
N TYR A 127 4.73 -7.98 -5.56
CA TYR A 127 3.89 -7.19 -6.48
C TYR A 127 4.47 -5.80 -6.78
N ASN A 128 5.60 -5.45 -6.19
CA ASN A 128 6.25 -4.13 -6.32
C ASN A 128 5.29 -2.97 -6.04
N LEU A 129 4.59 -3.05 -4.91
CA LEU A 129 3.56 -2.09 -4.52
C LEU A 129 3.99 -1.22 -3.34
N LYS A 130 3.44 -0.01 -3.27
CA LYS A 130 3.57 0.91 -2.12
C LYS A 130 2.42 0.74 -1.12
N TYR A 131 1.28 0.29 -1.59
CA TYR A 131 0.04 0.11 -0.84
C TYR A 131 -0.52 -1.28 -1.07
N LEU A 132 -1.05 -1.91 -0.02
CA LEU A 132 -1.79 -3.17 -0.11
C LEU A 132 -3.20 -2.96 0.43
N PRO A 133 -4.22 -3.43 -0.28
CA PRO A 133 -5.56 -3.46 0.27
C PRO A 133 -5.67 -4.51 1.37
N VAL A 134 -6.44 -4.19 2.39
CA VAL A 134 -6.75 -5.08 3.50
C VAL A 134 -8.22 -5.47 3.40
N CYS A 135 -8.46 -6.74 3.14
CA CYS A 135 -9.80 -7.31 2.99
C CYS A 135 -9.94 -8.54 3.88
N ASP A 136 -11.15 -8.76 4.39
CA ASP A 136 -11.46 -9.98 5.10
C ASP A 136 -11.78 -11.15 4.15
N GLU A 137 -12.12 -12.31 4.70
CA GLU A 137 -12.47 -13.52 3.96
C GLU A 137 -13.69 -13.38 3.04
N ASN A 138 -14.56 -12.41 3.31
CA ASN A 138 -15.72 -12.10 2.48
C ASN A 138 -15.41 -11.06 1.38
N GLY A 139 -14.17 -10.59 1.31
CA GLY A 139 -13.74 -9.55 0.38
C GLY A 139 -14.11 -8.13 0.81
N ILE A 140 -14.61 -7.95 2.04
CA ILE A 140 -14.93 -6.63 2.58
C ILE A 140 -13.65 -5.84 2.82
N PHE A 141 -13.62 -4.64 2.30
CA PHE A 141 -12.48 -3.74 2.41
C PHE A 141 -12.43 -3.07 3.79
N HIS A 142 -11.28 -3.14 4.43
CA HIS A 142 -11.03 -2.54 5.74
C HIS A 142 -10.15 -1.29 5.68
N GLY A 143 -9.39 -1.10 4.62
CA GLY A 143 -8.45 -0.01 4.44
C GLY A 143 -7.22 -0.45 3.68
N PHE A 144 -6.21 0.42 3.64
CA PHE A 144 -4.90 0.11 3.09
C PHE A 144 -3.85 0.06 4.18
N ILE A 145 -2.79 -0.70 3.91
CA ILE A 145 -1.51 -0.55 4.58
C ILE A 145 -0.48 -0.02 3.59
N ALA A 146 0.43 0.82 4.07
CA ALA A 146 1.51 1.37 3.28
C ALA A 146 2.85 0.84 3.79
N LYS A 147 3.80 0.62 2.87
CA LYS A 147 5.11 0.07 3.18
C LYS A 147 5.94 0.98 4.10
N ALA A 148 5.99 2.27 3.81
CA ALA A 148 6.81 3.22 4.54
C ALA A 148 6.44 3.38 6.03
N PRO A 149 5.14 3.52 6.44
CA PRO A 149 4.75 3.55 7.84
C PRO A 149 5.08 2.28 8.63
N ILE A 150 5.03 1.11 7.99
CA ILE A 150 5.41 -0.16 8.63
C ILE A 150 6.88 -0.12 9.02
N PHE A 151 7.75 0.35 8.14
CA PHE A 151 9.17 0.52 8.42
C PHE A 151 9.43 1.49 9.57
N ALA A 152 8.75 2.63 9.60
CA ALA A 152 8.90 3.63 10.65
C ALA A 152 8.50 3.06 12.02
N LYS A 153 7.39 2.34 12.08
CA LYS A 153 6.90 1.68 13.30
C LYS A 153 7.85 0.60 13.79
N TYR A 154 8.34 -0.22 12.88
CA TYR A 154 9.32 -1.26 13.18
C TYR A 154 10.61 -0.66 13.77
N ARG A 155 11.20 0.35 13.13
CA ARG A 155 12.41 1.02 13.65
C ARG A 155 12.22 1.62 15.05
N LYS A 156 11.04 2.17 15.33
CA LYS A 156 10.70 2.67 16.66
C LYS A 156 10.71 1.55 17.69
N MET A 157 10.07 0.42 17.40
CA MET A 157 10.02 -0.74 18.29
C MET A 157 11.41 -1.32 18.57
N VAL A 158 12.27 -1.42 17.56
CA VAL A 158 13.66 -1.90 17.73
C VAL A 158 14.45 -0.95 18.63
N ARG A 159 14.29 0.35 18.47
CA ARG A 159 14.94 1.34 19.34
C ARG A 159 14.48 1.23 20.79
N GLU A 160 13.20 1.09 21.02
CA GLU A 160 12.64 0.92 22.37
C GLU A 160 13.12 -0.38 23.02
N ALA A 161 13.20 -1.49 22.27
CA ALA A 161 13.71 -2.75 22.75
C ALA A 161 15.22 -2.71 23.08
N ASN A 162 16.01 -1.86 22.43
CA ASN A 162 17.44 -1.72 22.68
C ASN A 162 17.78 -0.67 23.74
N SER A 163 16.78 0.02 24.29
CA SER A 163 16.95 1.04 25.36
C SER A 163 16.95 0.48 26.77
N PHE A 164 16.86 -0.83 26.90
CA PHE A 164 16.97 -1.59 28.17
C PHE A 164 18.30 -2.42 28.19
#